data_1e3f3fbaef85e5c7a2cc07fb7979a66c
#
_entry.id   1e3f3fbaef85e5c7a2cc07fb7979a66c
#
_cell.length_a   1.000
_cell.length_b   1.000
_cell.length_c   1.000
_cell.angle_alpha   90.00
_cell.angle_beta   90.00
_cell.angle_gamma   90.00
#
_symmetry.space_group_name_H-M   'P 1'
#
loop_
_entity.id
_entity.type
_entity.pdbx_description
1 polymer ?
#
loop_
_entity_poly.entity_id
_entity_poly.type
_entity_poly.pdbx_seq_one_letter_code
_entity_poly.pdbx_strand_id
1 'polypeptide(L)'
;MKRKLMFFCAAMLSGLSISVAHATNAEQVKSSFVYSSYAQTKYPLVFNHGMAGFSRVGTDTLGLDYWYQILPDLARNGGNVWATRVSPFNSTEVRGEQLAQQVEEIIAITGKPKVNLIGHSHGGPTVRYVAGIMPEKVASLTTIGAPHKGSPMADVILNVEGTPLAGVATLVNWFSAAITWAGGLDPTSYPHDSLAGAHSLSTKGSAQFNAQFPMGMPTTSCGEGAYQDKGIYIYSFSGNKALTNPLDPFDIALTGSSLVVDPFGDNDGLVSRCSAKFGKTIRDDYNWNHLDEVNQVLGIRSIFASDPVSVYRQHANRLKLQGL
;
A
#
# COMPACT_ATOMS: atom_id res chain seq x y z
N MET A 1 -21.97 72.46 34.13
CA MET A 1 -21.14 71.25 34.30
C MET A 1 -22.00 70.04 33.90
N LYS A 2 -21.80 69.50 32.68
CA LYS A 2 -22.48 68.28 32.17
C LYS A 2 -21.46 67.17 32.01
N ARG A 3 -21.50 66.15 32.85
CA ARG A 3 -20.68 64.91 32.76
C ARG A 3 -21.31 64.03 31.67
N LYS A 4 -20.57 63.72 30.61
CA LYS A 4 -20.87 62.67 29.63
C LYS A 4 -20.38 61.32 30.16
N LEU A 5 -21.31 60.38 30.32
CA LEU A 5 -21.06 59.00 30.61
C LEU A 5 -20.77 58.26 29.33
N MET A 6 -19.57 57.74 29.13
CA MET A 6 -19.21 56.89 27.99
C MET A 6 -19.48 55.44 28.37
N PHE A 7 -20.42 54.78 27.71
CA PHE A 7 -20.63 53.35 27.77
C PHE A 7 -19.65 52.67 26.81
N PHE A 8 -18.77 51.83 27.34
CA PHE A 8 -17.97 50.91 26.55
C PHE A 8 -18.79 49.63 26.37
N CYS A 9 -19.28 49.36 25.14
CA CYS A 9 -19.76 48.05 24.71
C CYS A 9 -18.57 47.20 24.28
N ALA A 10 -18.14 46.26 25.13
CA ALA A 10 -17.22 45.20 24.75
C ALA A 10 -18.02 44.10 23.99
N ALA A 11 -17.90 44.09 22.67
CA ALA A 11 -18.41 42.98 21.86
C ALA A 11 -17.48 41.78 22.02
N MET A 12 -17.93 40.74 22.76
CA MET A 12 -17.31 39.42 22.70
C MET A 12 -17.61 38.77 21.34
N LEU A 13 -16.64 38.74 20.47
CA LEU A 13 -16.65 37.85 19.33
C LEU A 13 -16.29 36.43 19.80
N SER A 14 -17.30 35.63 20.12
CA SER A 14 -17.14 34.17 20.22
C SER A 14 -16.89 33.62 18.81
N GLY A 15 -15.64 33.36 18.53
CA GLY A 15 -15.24 32.64 17.31
C GLY A 15 -15.83 31.23 17.33
N LEU A 16 -16.90 30.98 16.57
CA LEU A 16 -17.30 29.64 16.24
C LEU A 16 -16.22 29.05 15.32
N SER A 17 -15.36 28.20 15.88
CA SER A 17 -14.53 27.30 15.10
C SER A 17 -15.45 26.29 14.45
N ILE A 18 -15.81 26.51 13.18
CA ILE A 18 -16.46 25.50 12.36
C ILE A 18 -15.39 24.45 12.08
N SER A 19 -15.38 23.38 12.85
CA SER A 19 -14.64 22.17 12.50
C SER A 19 -15.31 21.61 11.24
N VAL A 20 -14.72 21.87 10.07
CA VAL A 20 -15.06 21.13 8.86
C VAL A 20 -14.61 19.71 9.12
N ALA A 21 -15.55 18.82 9.41
CA ALA A 21 -15.28 17.39 9.41
C ALA A 21 -14.93 17.01 7.97
N HIS A 22 -13.63 16.93 7.68
CA HIS A 22 -13.18 16.29 6.44
C HIS A 22 -13.56 14.82 6.58
N ALA A 23 -14.30 14.30 5.61
CA ALA A 23 -14.53 12.87 5.51
C ALA A 23 -13.17 12.19 5.42
N THR A 24 -12.85 11.31 6.37
CA THR A 24 -11.58 10.59 6.35
C THR A 24 -11.54 9.69 5.13
N ASN A 25 -10.46 9.77 4.36
CA ASN A 25 -10.23 8.88 3.22
C ASN A 25 -9.73 7.49 3.67
N ALA A 26 -9.34 7.35 4.94
CA ALA A 26 -8.98 6.09 5.57
C ALA A 26 -10.20 5.42 6.19
N GLU A 27 -10.39 4.15 5.90
CA GLU A 27 -11.50 3.34 6.40
C GLU A 27 -11.03 2.39 7.51
N GLN A 28 -11.64 2.48 8.69
CA GLN A 28 -11.39 1.52 9.76
C GLN A 28 -12.17 0.23 9.50
N VAL A 29 -11.46 -0.87 9.34
CA VAL A 29 -12.07 -2.20 9.21
C VAL A 29 -12.40 -2.73 10.60
N LYS A 30 -13.70 -2.84 10.89
CA LYS A 30 -14.24 -3.32 12.18
C LYS A 30 -14.79 -4.72 12.05
N SER A 31 -14.72 -5.46 13.13
CA SER A 31 -15.43 -6.74 13.26
C SER A 31 -16.48 -6.64 14.38
N SER A 32 -17.65 -7.22 14.13
CA SER A 32 -18.70 -7.36 15.13
C SER A 32 -18.33 -8.36 16.23
N PHE A 33 -17.35 -9.21 15.96
CA PHE A 33 -16.89 -10.23 16.90
C PHE A 33 -15.36 -10.39 16.85
N VAL A 34 -14.73 -10.38 18.03
CA VAL A 34 -13.27 -10.54 18.18
C VAL A 34 -12.99 -11.89 18.84
N TYR A 35 -12.30 -12.79 18.16
CA TYR A 35 -11.98 -14.15 18.64
C TYR A 35 -10.76 -14.17 19.56
N SER A 36 -9.80 -13.31 19.31
CA SER A 36 -8.51 -13.35 20.01
C SER A 36 -7.83 -11.98 20.01
N SER A 37 -6.77 -11.85 20.78
CA SER A 37 -5.87 -10.70 20.75
C SER A 37 -4.60 -10.95 19.92
N TYR A 38 -4.62 -11.94 19.03
CA TYR A 38 -3.40 -12.39 18.34
C TYR A 38 -2.79 -11.30 17.44
N ALA A 39 -3.63 -10.53 16.74
CA ALA A 39 -3.21 -9.41 15.90
C ALA A 39 -3.29 -8.04 16.60
N GLN A 40 -3.49 -7.99 17.92
CA GLN A 40 -3.63 -6.76 18.69
C GLN A 40 -2.27 -6.09 18.90
N THR A 41 -1.85 -5.29 17.92
CA THR A 41 -0.64 -4.47 17.97
C THR A 41 -0.82 -3.24 18.86
N LYS A 42 0.29 -2.67 19.32
CA LYS A 42 0.28 -1.43 20.12
C LYS A 42 -0.18 -0.23 19.29
N TYR A 43 0.23 -0.18 18.02
CA TYR A 43 -0.08 0.88 17.08
C TYR A 43 -1.00 0.36 15.96
N PRO A 44 -1.85 1.20 15.36
CA PRO A 44 -2.73 0.78 14.28
C PRO A 44 -1.98 0.14 13.10
N LEU A 45 -2.57 -0.87 12.48
CA LEU A 45 -2.14 -1.48 11.23
C LEU A 45 -2.76 -0.71 10.06
N VAL A 46 -1.95 -0.03 9.26
CA VAL A 46 -2.39 0.84 8.17
C VAL A 46 -1.94 0.26 6.84
N PHE A 47 -2.90 -0.12 6.01
CA PHE A 47 -2.70 -0.82 4.74
C PHE A 47 -2.88 0.12 3.55
N ASN A 48 -1.86 0.15 2.67
CA ASN A 48 -1.87 0.95 1.45
C ASN A 48 -1.75 0.06 0.21
N HIS A 49 -2.70 0.20 -0.71
CA HIS A 49 -2.81 -0.59 -1.93
C HIS A 49 -1.75 -0.22 -2.99
N GLY A 50 -1.55 -1.12 -3.96
CA GLY A 50 -0.67 -0.94 -5.11
C GLY A 50 -1.23 -0.03 -6.20
N MET A 51 -0.57 -0.05 -7.37
CA MET A 51 -1.09 0.57 -8.59
C MET A 51 -2.40 -0.12 -8.98
N ALA A 52 -3.30 0.62 -9.62
CA ALA A 52 -4.66 0.15 -9.93
C ALA A 52 -5.49 -0.28 -8.72
N GLY A 53 -5.02 -0.02 -7.50
CA GLY A 53 -5.65 -0.48 -6.30
C GLY A 53 -6.83 0.41 -5.85
N PHE A 54 -7.57 -0.15 -4.91
CA PHE A 54 -8.76 0.44 -4.30
C PHE A 54 -8.82 -0.02 -2.83
N SER A 55 -9.64 0.58 -1.99
CA SER A 55 -9.91 0.01 -0.66
C SER A 55 -10.97 -1.09 -0.78
N ARG A 56 -12.13 -0.73 -1.33
CA ARG A 56 -13.27 -1.63 -1.58
C ARG A 56 -14.01 -1.18 -2.84
N VAL A 57 -14.51 -2.15 -3.58
CA VAL A 57 -15.39 -1.94 -4.75
C VAL A 57 -16.70 -2.66 -4.53
N GLY A 58 -17.82 -1.99 -4.84
CA GLY A 58 -19.16 -2.53 -4.63
C GLY A 58 -19.82 -2.05 -3.33
N THR A 59 -20.83 -2.77 -2.89
CA THR A 59 -21.61 -2.47 -1.68
C THR A 59 -21.08 -3.25 -0.47
N ASP A 60 -21.57 -2.93 0.73
CA ASP A 60 -21.20 -3.64 1.96
C ASP A 60 -21.57 -5.12 1.92
N THR A 61 -22.57 -5.49 1.12
CA THR A 61 -23.03 -6.88 0.98
C THR A 61 -22.44 -7.59 -0.25
N LEU A 62 -22.09 -6.85 -1.30
CA LEU A 62 -21.58 -7.36 -2.57
C LEU A 62 -20.36 -6.53 -3.00
N GLY A 63 -19.33 -6.53 -2.17
CA GLY A 63 -18.10 -5.79 -2.43
C GLY A 63 -16.86 -6.69 -2.43
N LEU A 64 -15.86 -6.25 -3.19
CA LEU A 64 -14.54 -6.86 -3.24
C LEU A 64 -13.55 -5.89 -2.59
N ASP A 65 -12.83 -6.38 -1.58
CA ASP A 65 -11.75 -5.65 -0.93
C ASP A 65 -10.43 -5.92 -1.66
N TYR A 66 -9.57 -4.89 -1.78
CA TYR A 66 -8.21 -5.07 -2.31
C TYR A 66 -7.43 -6.13 -1.51
N TRP A 67 -7.59 -6.10 -0.19
CA TRP A 67 -6.98 -7.03 0.77
C TRP A 67 -7.98 -8.13 1.13
N TYR A 68 -8.35 -8.94 0.13
CA TYR A 68 -9.46 -9.90 0.26
C TYR A 68 -9.27 -10.84 1.46
N GLN A 69 -10.23 -10.81 2.40
CA GLN A 69 -10.25 -11.55 3.67
C GLN A 69 -9.11 -11.24 4.66
N ILE A 70 -8.07 -10.49 4.27
CA ILE A 70 -6.91 -10.19 5.13
C ILE A 70 -7.32 -9.21 6.23
N LEU A 71 -7.87 -8.04 5.87
CA LEU A 71 -8.21 -7.01 6.85
C LEU A 71 -9.33 -7.45 7.81
N PRO A 72 -10.42 -8.08 7.34
CA PRO A 72 -11.44 -8.63 8.23
C PRO A 72 -10.90 -9.68 9.19
N ASP A 73 -9.97 -10.53 8.76
CA ASP A 73 -9.35 -11.53 9.62
C ASP A 73 -8.51 -10.89 10.72
N LEU A 74 -7.68 -9.88 10.39
CA LEU A 74 -6.90 -9.14 11.37
C LEU A 74 -7.80 -8.44 12.40
N ALA A 75 -8.91 -7.83 11.95
CA ALA A 75 -9.87 -7.19 12.84
C ALA A 75 -10.55 -8.20 13.78
N ARG A 76 -10.94 -9.38 13.27
CA ARG A 76 -11.46 -10.49 14.08
C ARG A 76 -10.45 -11.01 15.12
N ASN A 77 -9.17 -10.85 14.87
CA ASN A 77 -8.09 -11.23 15.77
C ASN A 77 -7.54 -10.05 16.61
N GLY A 78 -8.34 -9.00 16.80
CA GLY A 78 -8.07 -7.88 17.72
C GLY A 78 -7.20 -6.77 17.14
N GLY A 79 -6.89 -6.79 15.84
CA GLY A 79 -6.14 -5.72 15.17
C GLY A 79 -6.95 -4.43 15.06
N ASN A 80 -6.31 -3.28 15.31
CA ASN A 80 -6.83 -1.97 14.94
C ASN A 80 -6.39 -1.69 13.49
N VAL A 81 -7.26 -1.99 12.52
CA VAL A 81 -6.93 -2.12 11.09
C VAL A 81 -7.56 -0.99 10.30
N TRP A 82 -6.76 -0.38 9.42
CA TRP A 82 -7.16 0.71 8.55
C TRP A 82 -6.75 0.45 7.11
N ALA A 83 -7.69 0.63 6.18
CA ALA A 83 -7.45 0.66 4.75
C ALA A 83 -7.36 2.12 4.29
N THR A 84 -6.29 2.47 3.58
CA THR A 84 -6.12 3.81 3.02
C THR A 84 -6.45 3.85 1.55
N ARG A 85 -6.80 5.03 1.06
CA ARG A 85 -7.16 5.27 -0.33
C ARG A 85 -6.27 6.37 -0.89
N VAL A 86 -5.51 6.04 -1.93
CA VAL A 86 -4.65 6.98 -2.65
C VAL A 86 -4.93 6.88 -4.15
N SER A 87 -4.44 7.82 -4.95
CA SER A 87 -4.58 7.77 -6.40
C SER A 87 -4.13 6.42 -6.96
N PRO A 88 -4.99 5.67 -7.66
CA PRO A 88 -4.64 4.35 -8.20
C PRO A 88 -3.46 4.42 -9.18
N PHE A 89 -3.37 5.51 -9.94
CA PHE A 89 -2.28 5.82 -10.87
C PHE A 89 -1.80 7.22 -10.61
N ASN A 90 -0.63 7.36 -10.05
CA ASN A 90 0.11 8.61 -9.94
C ASN A 90 1.53 8.33 -9.45
N SER A 91 2.36 9.36 -9.34
CA SER A 91 3.71 9.24 -8.79
C SER A 91 3.69 8.77 -7.33
N THR A 92 4.80 8.21 -6.89
CA THR A 92 5.00 7.78 -5.49
C THR A 92 4.81 8.96 -4.52
N GLU A 93 5.27 10.16 -4.92
CA GLU A 93 5.20 11.36 -4.10
C GLU A 93 3.74 11.81 -3.89
N VAL A 94 2.95 11.91 -4.97
CA VAL A 94 1.52 12.29 -4.88
C VAL A 94 0.76 11.31 -4.00
N ARG A 95 0.97 10.01 -4.20
CA ARG A 95 0.36 8.96 -3.38
C ARG A 95 0.83 9.03 -1.92
N GLY A 96 2.12 9.34 -1.73
CA GLY A 96 2.74 9.50 -0.42
C GLY A 96 2.15 10.66 0.38
N GLU A 97 1.95 11.82 -0.25
CA GLU A 97 1.29 12.97 0.39
C GLU A 97 -0.15 12.67 0.80
N GLN A 98 -0.91 11.99 -0.07
CA GLN A 98 -2.27 11.54 0.26
C GLN A 98 -2.29 10.56 1.43
N LEU A 99 -1.33 9.63 1.49
CA LEU A 99 -1.19 8.69 2.60
C LEU A 99 -0.76 9.40 3.89
N ALA A 100 0.15 10.38 3.81
CA ALA A 100 0.63 11.13 4.97
C ALA A 100 -0.52 11.82 5.72
N GLN A 101 -1.44 12.46 4.98
CA GLN A 101 -2.64 13.08 5.55
C GLN A 101 -3.51 12.04 6.28
N GLN A 102 -3.73 10.87 5.68
CA GLN A 102 -4.53 9.80 6.30
C GLN A 102 -3.84 9.20 7.54
N VAL A 103 -2.52 9.12 7.55
CA VAL A 103 -1.74 8.71 8.74
C VAL A 103 -1.95 9.70 9.89
N GLU A 104 -1.93 11.00 9.62
CA GLU A 104 -2.22 12.02 10.64
C GLU A 104 -3.65 11.92 11.18
N GLU A 105 -4.63 11.69 10.30
CA GLU A 105 -6.02 11.47 10.68
C GLU A 105 -6.17 10.22 11.57
N ILE A 106 -5.55 9.09 11.19
CA ILE A 106 -5.58 7.85 11.98
C ILE A 106 -4.95 8.06 13.36
N ILE A 107 -3.83 8.76 13.44
CA ILE A 107 -3.17 9.11 14.70
C ILE A 107 -4.11 9.95 15.56
N ALA A 108 -4.75 10.95 14.99
CA ALA A 108 -5.71 11.82 15.70
C ALA A 108 -6.93 11.03 16.22
N ILE A 109 -7.51 10.16 15.38
CA ILE A 109 -8.70 9.36 15.74
C ILE A 109 -8.36 8.31 16.81
N THR A 110 -7.21 7.65 16.69
CA THR A 110 -6.83 6.54 17.58
C THR A 110 -6.15 6.99 18.86
N GLY A 111 -5.65 8.23 18.91
CA GLY A 111 -4.83 8.76 20.02
C GLY A 111 -3.47 8.04 20.14
N LYS A 112 -3.05 7.28 19.12
CA LYS A 112 -1.77 6.58 19.10
C LYS A 112 -0.72 7.45 18.42
N PRO A 113 0.52 7.57 18.98
CA PRO A 113 1.52 8.47 18.41
C PRO A 113 2.17 7.95 17.11
N LYS A 114 1.97 6.67 16.79
CA LYS A 114 2.58 6.01 15.63
C LYS A 114 1.62 5.04 14.96
N VAL A 115 1.98 4.61 13.75
CA VAL A 115 1.30 3.57 12.99
C VAL A 115 2.29 2.49 12.52
N ASN A 116 1.78 1.30 12.21
CA ASN A 116 2.48 0.25 11.49
C ASN A 116 2.02 0.32 10.03
N LEU A 117 2.89 0.75 9.12
CA LEU A 117 2.59 0.91 7.69
C LEU A 117 2.83 -0.39 6.92
N ILE A 118 1.89 -0.77 6.08
CA ILE A 118 1.95 -1.99 5.26
C ILE A 118 1.56 -1.61 3.84
N GLY A 119 2.46 -1.82 2.87
CA GLY A 119 2.26 -1.45 1.48
C GLY A 119 2.53 -2.59 0.51
N HIS A 120 1.58 -2.86 -0.39
CA HIS A 120 1.73 -3.85 -1.47
C HIS A 120 2.08 -3.16 -2.78
N SER A 121 2.98 -3.77 -3.58
CA SER A 121 3.32 -3.27 -4.92
C SER A 121 3.76 -1.80 -4.86
N HIS A 122 3.20 -0.89 -5.66
CA HIS A 122 3.43 0.56 -5.58
C HIS A 122 3.12 1.14 -4.19
N GLY A 123 2.29 0.48 -3.39
CA GLY A 123 2.08 0.85 -1.98
C GLY A 123 3.37 0.77 -1.15
N GLY A 124 4.33 -0.07 -1.53
CA GLY A 124 5.63 -0.17 -0.87
C GLY A 124 6.44 1.15 -0.94
N PRO A 125 6.78 1.67 -2.11
CA PRO A 125 7.38 3.01 -2.24
C PRO A 125 6.53 4.11 -1.59
N THR A 126 5.19 4.03 -1.68
CA THR A 126 4.28 5.00 -1.06
C THR A 126 4.44 5.06 0.47
N VAL A 127 4.46 3.90 1.16
CA VAL A 127 4.67 3.86 2.61
C VAL A 127 6.10 4.24 3.01
N ARG A 128 7.10 3.98 2.15
CA ARG A 128 8.48 4.43 2.34
C ARG A 128 8.59 5.95 2.28
N TYR A 129 7.86 6.59 1.37
CA TYR A 129 7.79 8.05 1.29
C TYR A 129 7.33 8.63 2.64
N VAL A 130 6.22 8.12 3.19
CA VAL A 130 5.70 8.57 4.50
C VAL A 130 6.71 8.35 5.62
N ALA A 131 7.35 7.16 5.67
CA ALA A 131 8.38 6.89 6.66
C ALA A 131 9.62 7.80 6.51
N GLY A 132 9.88 8.29 5.30
CA GLY A 132 10.96 9.22 5.02
C GLY A 132 10.69 10.65 5.49
N ILE A 133 9.44 11.14 5.31
CA ILE A 133 9.08 12.53 5.63
C ILE A 133 8.59 12.71 7.08
N MET A 134 8.03 11.67 7.71
CA MET A 134 7.52 11.70 9.10
C MET A 134 7.91 10.44 9.90
N PRO A 135 9.22 10.15 10.04
CA PRO A 135 9.70 8.91 10.67
C PRO A 135 9.24 8.76 12.12
N GLU A 136 9.02 9.85 12.84
CA GLU A 136 8.54 9.86 14.23
C GLU A 136 7.12 9.30 14.38
N LYS A 137 6.32 9.29 13.31
CA LYS A 137 4.94 8.77 13.28
C LYS A 137 4.86 7.30 12.85
N VAL A 138 5.97 6.69 12.46
CA VAL A 138 6.02 5.31 11.97
C VAL A 138 6.72 4.40 12.98
N ALA A 139 6.09 3.29 13.35
CA ALA A 139 6.65 2.28 14.25
C ALA A 139 7.30 1.13 13.48
N SER A 140 6.62 0.68 12.43
CA SER A 140 7.16 -0.31 11.50
C SER A 140 6.74 -0.03 10.06
N LEU A 141 7.54 -0.55 9.14
CA LEU A 141 7.36 -0.45 7.70
C LEU A 141 7.45 -1.86 7.12
N THR A 142 6.39 -2.31 6.47
CA THR A 142 6.34 -3.63 5.81
C THR A 142 5.94 -3.46 4.37
N THR A 143 6.68 -4.08 3.46
CA THR A 143 6.40 -4.04 2.03
C THR A 143 6.20 -5.45 1.48
N ILE A 144 5.25 -5.60 0.57
CA ILE A 144 4.87 -6.87 -0.01
C ILE A 144 4.94 -6.74 -1.54
N GLY A 145 5.71 -7.60 -2.21
CA GLY A 145 5.85 -7.59 -3.66
C GLY A 145 6.17 -6.21 -4.25
N ALA A 146 6.92 -5.39 -3.51
CA ALA A 146 7.12 -3.99 -3.88
C ALA A 146 8.37 -3.78 -4.74
N PRO A 147 8.28 -3.03 -5.85
CA PRO A 147 9.40 -2.86 -6.78
C PRO A 147 10.41 -1.81 -6.28
N HIS A 148 11.15 -2.12 -5.21
CA HIS A 148 12.12 -1.20 -4.61
C HIS A 148 13.30 -0.85 -5.53
N LYS A 149 13.59 -1.69 -6.52
CA LYS A 149 14.61 -1.46 -7.55
C LYS A 149 14.00 -1.24 -8.93
N GLY A 150 12.71 -0.96 -8.96
CA GLY A 150 11.92 -0.82 -10.17
C GLY A 150 11.40 -2.16 -10.71
N SER A 151 10.56 -2.04 -11.72
CA SER A 151 10.03 -3.16 -12.50
C SER A 151 10.35 -2.94 -13.98
N PRO A 152 11.03 -3.89 -14.65
CA PRO A 152 11.24 -3.84 -16.09
C PRO A 152 9.95 -3.71 -16.89
N MET A 153 8.81 -4.15 -16.36
CA MET A 153 7.50 -3.92 -16.98
C MET A 153 7.18 -2.42 -17.09
N ALA A 154 7.50 -1.62 -16.06
CA ALA A 154 7.32 -0.17 -16.11
C ALA A 154 8.26 0.47 -17.16
N ASP A 155 9.50 -0.02 -17.28
CA ASP A 155 10.43 0.45 -18.31
C ASP A 155 9.90 0.15 -19.72
N VAL A 156 9.30 -1.03 -19.93
CA VAL A 156 8.68 -1.39 -21.23
C VAL A 156 7.48 -0.48 -21.50
N ILE A 157 6.60 -0.24 -20.54
CA ILE A 157 5.45 0.67 -20.69
C ILE A 157 5.91 2.05 -21.15
N LEU A 158 6.96 2.61 -20.55
CA LEU A 158 7.49 3.91 -20.93
C LEU A 158 8.16 3.93 -22.31
N ASN A 159 8.80 2.82 -22.72
CA ASN A 159 9.49 2.73 -24.01
C ASN A 159 8.55 2.48 -25.20
N VAL A 160 7.35 1.96 -24.96
CA VAL A 160 6.36 1.70 -26.02
C VAL A 160 5.31 2.81 -26.15
N GLU A 161 5.41 3.87 -25.36
CA GLU A 161 4.56 5.03 -25.50
C GLU A 161 4.61 5.55 -26.95
N GLY A 162 3.45 5.56 -27.61
CA GLY A 162 3.34 5.95 -29.03
C GLY A 162 3.70 4.86 -30.04
N THR A 163 3.97 3.62 -29.65
CA THR A 163 4.22 2.49 -30.56
C THR A 163 3.06 1.49 -30.57
N PRO A 164 2.80 0.78 -31.70
CA PRO A 164 1.68 -0.17 -31.81
C PRO A 164 1.96 -1.55 -31.22
N LEU A 165 2.64 -1.67 -30.09
CA LEU A 165 2.85 -2.96 -29.44
C LEU A 165 1.60 -3.43 -28.68
N ALA A 166 0.74 -4.16 -29.38
CA ALA A 166 -0.59 -4.61 -28.96
C ALA A 166 -0.61 -5.34 -27.59
N GLY A 167 0.45 -6.06 -27.22
CA GLY A 167 0.51 -6.80 -25.96
C GLY A 167 0.61 -5.91 -24.72
N VAL A 168 1.40 -4.84 -24.79
CA VAL A 168 1.56 -3.88 -23.67
C VAL A 168 0.32 -3.00 -23.58
N ALA A 169 -0.23 -2.56 -24.73
CA ALA A 169 -1.49 -1.83 -24.74
C ALA A 169 -2.64 -2.64 -24.12
N THR A 170 -2.66 -3.94 -24.33
CA THR A 170 -3.67 -4.84 -23.75
C THR A 170 -3.54 -4.87 -22.22
N LEU A 171 -2.32 -4.99 -21.69
CA LEU A 171 -2.09 -5.00 -20.23
C LEU A 171 -2.47 -3.65 -19.58
N VAL A 172 -2.05 -2.54 -20.18
CA VAL A 172 -2.40 -1.19 -19.74
C VAL A 172 -3.90 -0.94 -19.82
N ASN A 173 -4.54 -1.32 -20.92
CA ASN A 173 -5.99 -1.21 -21.09
C ASN A 173 -6.75 -2.10 -20.10
N TRP A 174 -6.22 -3.26 -19.79
CA TRP A 174 -6.82 -4.18 -18.84
C TRP A 174 -6.73 -3.62 -17.40
N PHE A 175 -5.58 -3.10 -16.98
CA PHE A 175 -5.43 -2.37 -15.72
C PHE A 175 -6.35 -1.14 -15.70
N SER A 176 -6.45 -0.39 -16.79
CA SER A 176 -7.34 0.78 -16.89
C SER A 176 -8.82 0.39 -16.82
N ALA A 177 -9.21 -0.72 -17.42
CA ALA A 177 -10.59 -1.23 -17.36
C ALA A 177 -10.94 -1.72 -15.94
N ALA A 178 -10.01 -2.40 -15.26
CA ALA A 178 -10.19 -2.82 -13.87
C ALA A 178 -10.39 -1.61 -12.94
N ILE A 179 -9.72 -0.49 -13.20
CA ILE A 179 -9.85 0.76 -12.42
C ILE A 179 -11.13 1.49 -12.74
N THR A 180 -11.50 1.59 -14.00
CA THR A 180 -12.78 2.21 -14.41
C THR A 180 -13.95 1.43 -13.81
N TRP A 181 -13.81 0.11 -13.72
CA TRP A 181 -14.78 -0.75 -13.06
C TRP A 181 -14.72 -0.64 -11.52
N ALA A 182 -13.52 -0.53 -10.96
CA ALA A 182 -13.29 -0.24 -9.54
C ALA A 182 -13.74 1.18 -9.15
N GLY A 183 -13.92 2.03 -10.17
CA GLY A 183 -14.00 3.45 -10.04
C GLY A 183 -15.32 4.02 -9.52
N GLY A 184 -15.54 4.03 -8.30
CA GLY A 184 -16.28 5.08 -7.62
C GLY A 184 -15.33 6.18 -7.10
N LEU A 185 -14.12 6.28 -7.63
CA LEU A 185 -13.14 7.27 -7.19
C LEU A 185 -13.40 8.60 -7.90
N ASP A 186 -13.57 9.66 -7.12
CA ASP A 186 -13.66 11.03 -7.63
C ASP A 186 -12.32 11.46 -8.23
N PRO A 187 -12.23 11.75 -9.55
CA PRO A 187 -10.98 12.14 -10.19
C PRO A 187 -10.36 13.44 -9.67
N THR A 188 -11.14 14.29 -9.01
CA THR A 188 -10.65 15.56 -8.44
C THR A 188 -9.86 15.32 -7.14
N SER A 189 -10.32 14.36 -6.33
CA SER A 189 -9.67 13.97 -5.09
C SER A 189 -8.53 12.98 -5.31
N TYR A 190 -8.61 12.17 -6.37
CA TYR A 190 -7.66 11.14 -6.74
C TYR A 190 -7.23 11.28 -8.19
N PRO A 191 -6.38 12.27 -8.51
CA PRO A 191 -5.96 12.51 -9.89
C PRO A 191 -5.20 11.31 -10.45
N HIS A 192 -5.49 10.99 -11.71
CA HIS A 192 -4.85 9.90 -12.45
C HIS A 192 -3.75 10.43 -13.36
N ASP A 193 -2.56 9.88 -13.21
CA ASP A 193 -1.42 10.06 -14.10
C ASP A 193 -0.66 8.73 -14.20
N SER A 194 -1.04 7.93 -15.18
CA SER A 194 -0.47 6.59 -15.38
C SER A 194 1.01 6.65 -15.75
N LEU A 195 1.43 7.70 -16.48
CA LEU A 195 2.84 7.88 -16.85
C LEU A 195 3.68 8.26 -15.65
N ALA A 196 3.21 9.16 -14.78
CA ALA A 196 3.89 9.49 -13.54
C ALA A 196 4.05 8.24 -12.65
N GLY A 197 3.01 7.37 -12.59
CA GLY A 197 3.08 6.09 -11.92
C GLY A 197 4.13 5.15 -12.53
N ALA A 198 4.14 5.00 -13.86
CA ALA A 198 5.12 4.18 -14.57
C ALA A 198 6.56 4.73 -14.38
N HIS A 199 6.74 6.06 -14.46
CA HIS A 199 8.02 6.68 -14.18
C HIS A 199 8.53 6.38 -12.77
N SER A 200 7.68 6.48 -11.75
CA SER A 200 8.05 6.16 -10.36
C SER A 200 8.47 4.70 -10.18
N LEU A 201 7.84 3.78 -10.90
CA LEU A 201 8.11 2.34 -10.81
C LEU A 201 9.15 1.83 -11.82
N SER A 202 9.64 2.68 -12.72
CA SER A 202 10.72 2.32 -13.63
C SER A 202 12.04 2.08 -12.87
N THR A 203 12.97 1.37 -13.47
CA THR A 203 14.31 1.15 -12.90
C THR A 203 15.00 2.48 -12.58
N LYS A 204 14.89 3.46 -13.49
CA LYS A 204 15.45 4.81 -13.32
C LYS A 204 14.75 5.59 -12.21
N GLY A 205 13.42 5.62 -12.21
CA GLY A 205 12.63 6.33 -11.20
C GLY A 205 12.84 5.78 -9.79
N SER A 206 12.85 4.45 -9.65
CA SER A 206 13.14 3.78 -8.39
C SER A 206 14.56 4.09 -7.89
N ALA A 207 15.56 4.16 -8.77
CA ALA A 207 16.91 4.56 -8.38
C ALA A 207 16.96 6.01 -7.86
N GLN A 208 16.24 6.94 -8.50
CA GLN A 208 16.12 8.32 -8.04
C GLN A 208 15.41 8.41 -6.69
N PHE A 209 14.30 7.67 -6.51
CA PHE A 209 13.59 7.59 -5.25
C PHE A 209 14.47 7.00 -4.13
N ASN A 210 15.24 5.95 -4.41
CA ASN A 210 16.13 5.32 -3.44
C ASN A 210 17.26 6.25 -3.00
N ALA A 211 17.75 7.15 -3.88
CA ALA A 211 18.74 8.16 -3.51
C ALA A 211 18.19 9.18 -2.49
N GLN A 212 16.90 9.51 -2.58
CA GLN A 212 16.23 10.42 -1.64
C GLN A 212 15.76 9.71 -0.36
N PHE A 213 15.31 8.48 -0.48
CA PHE A 213 14.74 7.66 0.61
C PHE A 213 15.50 6.33 0.76
N PRO A 214 16.78 6.34 1.22
CA PRO A 214 17.62 5.15 1.26
C PRO A 214 17.30 4.18 2.40
N MET A 215 16.47 4.56 3.37
CA MET A 215 16.09 3.75 4.52
C MET A 215 15.67 2.33 4.08
N GLY A 216 16.25 1.30 4.71
CA GLY A 216 15.90 -0.10 4.48
C GLY A 216 16.34 -0.69 3.15
N MET A 217 17.00 0.09 2.28
CA MET A 217 17.46 -0.43 0.99
C MET A 217 18.66 -1.36 1.13
N PRO A 218 18.64 -2.54 0.44
CA PRO A 218 19.82 -3.40 0.36
C PRO A 218 21.00 -2.72 -0.34
N THR A 219 22.20 -3.00 0.13
CA THR A 219 23.46 -2.51 -0.48
C THR A 219 23.94 -3.37 -1.64
N THR A 220 23.36 -4.57 -1.81
CA THR A 220 23.67 -5.50 -2.90
C THR A 220 22.44 -5.71 -3.81
N SER A 221 22.68 -6.31 -4.98
CA SER A 221 21.62 -6.51 -5.97
C SER A 221 20.43 -7.34 -5.46
N CYS A 222 20.68 -8.35 -4.61
CA CYS A 222 19.65 -9.26 -4.09
C CYS A 222 19.81 -9.56 -2.58
N GLY A 223 20.48 -8.68 -1.84
CA GLY A 223 20.64 -8.81 -0.39
C GLY A 223 19.47 -8.29 0.42
N GLU A 224 19.57 -8.38 1.73
CA GLU A 224 18.66 -7.74 2.68
C GLU A 224 19.12 -6.31 3.01
N GLY A 225 18.18 -5.48 3.40
CA GLY A 225 18.44 -4.14 3.92
C GLY A 225 18.54 -4.11 5.45
N ALA A 226 18.67 -2.92 6.00
CA ALA A 226 18.69 -2.74 7.45
C ALA A 226 17.34 -3.14 8.08
N TYR A 227 17.40 -4.00 9.10
CA TYR A 227 16.21 -4.43 9.85
C TYR A 227 15.55 -3.29 10.62
N GLN A 228 16.36 -2.33 11.06
CA GLN A 228 15.88 -1.14 11.79
C GLN A 228 16.67 0.09 11.36
N ASP A 229 15.96 1.20 11.15
CA ASP A 229 16.55 2.51 10.85
C ASP A 229 15.66 3.60 11.46
N LYS A 230 16.25 4.64 12.07
CA LYS A 230 15.56 5.75 12.75
C LYS A 230 14.46 5.31 13.74
N GLY A 231 14.65 4.15 14.37
CA GLY A 231 13.67 3.57 15.30
C GLY A 231 12.47 2.88 14.63
N ILE A 232 12.47 2.75 13.31
CA ILE A 232 11.45 2.04 12.52
C ILE A 232 11.94 0.63 12.24
N TYR A 233 11.12 -0.38 12.55
CA TYR A 233 11.36 -1.75 12.15
C TYR A 233 10.92 -1.99 10.71
N ILE A 234 11.78 -2.60 9.90
CA ILE A 234 11.60 -2.68 8.45
C ILE A 234 11.57 -4.13 7.99
N TYR A 235 10.49 -4.51 7.29
CA TYR A 235 10.25 -5.87 6.81
C TYR A 235 9.82 -5.89 5.35
N SER A 236 10.11 -7.01 4.69
CA SER A 236 9.52 -7.35 3.40
C SER A 236 9.16 -8.83 3.30
N PHE A 237 8.24 -9.16 2.41
CA PHE A 237 8.00 -10.51 1.92
C PHE A 237 7.40 -10.45 0.51
N SER A 238 7.52 -11.53 -0.27
CA SER A 238 7.03 -11.56 -1.64
C SER A 238 6.76 -12.97 -2.15
N GLY A 239 5.97 -13.05 -3.21
CA GLY A 239 5.85 -14.22 -4.05
C GLY A 239 7.04 -14.36 -5.02
N ASN A 240 7.10 -15.51 -5.68
CA ASN A 240 8.12 -15.81 -6.68
C ASN A 240 7.60 -16.66 -7.85
N LYS A 241 6.29 -16.73 -8.05
CA LYS A 241 5.64 -17.52 -9.11
C LYS A 241 4.57 -16.69 -9.82
N ALA A 242 4.67 -16.60 -11.15
CA ALA A 242 3.67 -15.93 -11.96
C ALA A 242 2.45 -16.82 -12.27
N LEU A 243 2.67 -18.13 -12.36
CA LEU A 243 1.63 -19.14 -12.60
C LEU A 243 1.43 -19.98 -11.35
N THR A 244 0.29 -19.83 -10.70
CA THR A 244 -0.01 -20.47 -9.40
C THR A 244 -1.22 -21.40 -9.47
N ASN A 245 -2.24 -21.05 -10.26
CA ASN A 245 -3.46 -21.84 -10.39
C ASN A 245 -4.09 -21.63 -11.78
N PRO A 246 -4.28 -22.68 -12.59
CA PRO A 246 -4.83 -22.54 -13.94
C PRO A 246 -6.30 -22.05 -13.97
N LEU A 247 -6.98 -22.00 -12.83
CA LEU A 247 -8.32 -21.43 -12.70
C LEU A 247 -8.27 -19.92 -12.41
N ASP A 248 -7.10 -19.36 -12.14
CA ASP A 248 -6.92 -17.93 -11.99
C ASP A 248 -6.80 -17.29 -13.40
N PRO A 249 -7.76 -16.43 -13.81
CA PRO A 249 -7.75 -15.82 -15.13
C PRO A 249 -6.56 -14.83 -15.32
N PHE A 250 -5.93 -14.39 -14.24
CA PHE A 250 -4.80 -13.46 -14.28
C PHE A 250 -3.44 -14.14 -14.43
N ASP A 251 -3.34 -15.41 -14.09
CA ASP A 251 -2.11 -16.19 -14.18
C ASP A 251 -1.49 -16.18 -15.58
N ILE A 252 -2.33 -16.20 -16.62
CA ILE A 252 -1.86 -16.16 -18.02
C ILE A 252 -1.20 -14.79 -18.30
N ALA A 253 -1.82 -13.70 -17.89
CA ALA A 253 -1.28 -12.36 -18.09
C ALA A 253 0.00 -12.15 -17.28
N LEU A 254 0.02 -12.61 -16.02
CA LEU A 254 1.19 -12.55 -15.15
C LEU A 254 2.34 -13.43 -15.65
N THR A 255 2.04 -14.59 -16.25
CA THR A 255 3.05 -15.42 -16.90
C THR A 255 3.65 -14.71 -18.11
N GLY A 256 2.83 -14.02 -18.92
CA GLY A 256 3.32 -13.20 -20.03
C GLY A 256 4.23 -12.07 -19.57
N SER A 257 3.84 -11.34 -18.53
CA SER A 257 4.64 -10.24 -17.99
C SER A 257 5.89 -10.71 -17.26
N SER A 258 5.88 -11.90 -16.65
CA SER A 258 7.05 -12.47 -15.97
C SER A 258 8.26 -12.62 -16.87
N LEU A 259 8.04 -12.91 -18.17
CA LEU A 259 9.09 -13.00 -19.18
C LEU A 259 9.78 -11.65 -19.48
N VAL A 260 9.09 -10.56 -19.22
CA VAL A 260 9.63 -9.18 -19.31
C VAL A 260 10.36 -8.80 -18.04
N VAL A 261 9.79 -9.18 -16.87
CA VAL A 261 10.32 -8.81 -15.55
C VAL A 261 11.67 -9.49 -15.28
N ASP A 262 11.71 -10.79 -15.43
CA ASP A 262 12.93 -11.59 -15.29
C ASP A 262 12.70 -12.97 -15.95
N PRO A 263 13.12 -13.16 -17.23
CA PRO A 263 12.82 -14.39 -17.97
C PRO A 263 13.54 -15.63 -17.43
N PHE A 264 14.58 -15.45 -16.61
CA PHE A 264 15.41 -16.53 -16.07
C PHE A 264 15.45 -16.58 -14.54
N GLY A 265 14.79 -15.63 -13.88
CA GLY A 265 14.77 -15.49 -12.43
C GLY A 265 13.40 -15.63 -11.82
N ASP A 266 13.40 -15.72 -10.50
CA ASP A 266 12.17 -15.78 -9.71
C ASP A 266 11.49 -14.42 -9.66
N ASN A 267 10.20 -14.38 -10.02
CA ASN A 267 9.35 -13.19 -9.94
C ASN A 267 7.88 -13.58 -9.74
N ASP A 268 7.08 -12.63 -9.28
CA ASP A 268 5.64 -12.80 -9.03
C ASP A 268 4.74 -12.47 -10.24
N GLY A 269 5.37 -12.20 -11.39
CA GLY A 269 4.73 -11.76 -12.64
C GLY A 269 4.90 -10.27 -12.93
N LEU A 270 5.09 -9.41 -11.92
CA LEU A 270 5.28 -7.95 -12.07
C LEU A 270 6.55 -7.42 -11.40
N VAL A 271 7.04 -8.09 -10.36
CA VAL A 271 8.21 -7.67 -9.57
C VAL A 271 9.15 -8.85 -9.39
N SER A 272 10.43 -8.63 -9.65
CA SER A 272 11.44 -9.66 -9.41
C SER A 272 11.69 -9.84 -7.92
N ARG A 273 11.99 -11.06 -7.50
CA ARG A 273 12.34 -11.43 -6.13
C ARG A 273 13.39 -10.50 -5.53
N CYS A 274 14.41 -10.14 -6.29
CA CYS A 274 15.48 -9.25 -5.82
C CYS A 274 15.04 -7.78 -5.71
N SER A 275 14.10 -7.33 -6.55
CA SER A 275 13.51 -5.99 -6.45
C SER A 275 12.60 -5.85 -5.23
N ALA A 276 11.94 -6.93 -4.82
CA ALA A 276 11.03 -6.94 -3.67
C ALA A 276 11.73 -6.92 -2.31
N LYS A 277 13.04 -7.20 -2.24
CA LYS A 277 13.79 -7.21 -0.98
C LYS A 277 13.99 -5.83 -0.40
N PHE A 278 13.63 -5.69 0.88
CA PHE A 278 13.69 -4.43 1.61
C PHE A 278 13.73 -4.70 3.12
N GLY A 279 14.61 -4.01 3.86
CA GLY A 279 14.77 -4.27 5.28
C GLY A 279 15.10 -5.74 5.55
N LYS A 280 14.51 -6.32 6.60
CA LYS A 280 14.57 -7.75 6.87
C LYS A 280 13.55 -8.49 6.00
N THR A 281 14.03 -9.34 5.11
CA THR A 281 13.18 -10.23 4.33
C THR A 281 12.66 -11.35 5.22
N ILE A 282 11.35 -11.39 5.46
CA ILE A 282 10.72 -12.48 6.23
C ILE A 282 10.74 -13.75 5.41
N ARG A 283 10.31 -13.64 4.15
CA ARG A 283 10.33 -14.69 3.14
C ARG A 283 10.13 -14.07 1.76
N ASP A 284 10.83 -14.56 0.75
CA ASP A 284 10.82 -14.04 -0.62
C ASP A 284 10.56 -15.11 -1.68
N ASP A 285 10.05 -16.25 -1.24
CA ASP A 285 9.79 -17.44 -2.06
C ASP A 285 8.42 -18.06 -1.76
N TYR A 286 7.42 -17.25 -1.37
CA TYR A 286 6.06 -17.74 -1.33
C TYR A 286 5.64 -18.17 -2.75
N ASN A 287 4.94 -19.30 -2.84
CA ASN A 287 4.39 -19.78 -4.11
C ASN A 287 3.14 -18.95 -4.48
N TRP A 288 3.33 -17.64 -4.62
CA TRP A 288 2.33 -16.61 -4.92
C TRP A 288 2.70 -15.86 -6.17
N ASN A 289 1.70 -15.48 -6.95
CA ASN A 289 1.80 -14.41 -7.92
C ASN A 289 1.52 -13.05 -7.24
N HIS A 290 1.65 -11.97 -8.01
CA HIS A 290 1.47 -10.61 -7.50
C HIS A 290 0.09 -10.31 -6.92
N LEU A 291 -0.96 -11.01 -7.36
CA LEU A 291 -2.33 -10.87 -6.85
C LEU A 291 -2.61 -11.80 -5.67
N ASP A 292 -1.97 -12.97 -5.63
CA ASP A 292 -2.04 -13.88 -4.47
C ASP A 292 -1.49 -13.21 -3.20
N GLU A 293 -0.50 -12.33 -3.33
CA GLU A 293 0.10 -11.59 -2.21
C GLU A 293 -0.92 -10.81 -1.39
N VAL A 294 -2.02 -10.40 -2.00
CA VAL A 294 -3.16 -9.71 -1.36
C VAL A 294 -4.43 -10.55 -1.36
N ASN A 295 -4.27 -11.85 -1.64
CA ASN A 295 -5.34 -12.84 -1.66
C ASN A 295 -6.47 -12.50 -2.65
N GLN A 296 -6.14 -11.80 -3.74
CA GLN A 296 -7.10 -11.42 -4.78
C GLN A 296 -7.62 -12.64 -5.57
N VAL A 297 -8.52 -12.36 -6.53
CA VAL A 297 -9.23 -13.37 -7.31
C VAL A 297 -9.99 -14.35 -6.39
N LEU A 298 -10.65 -13.79 -5.36
CA LEU A 298 -11.43 -14.56 -4.36
C LEU A 298 -10.59 -15.61 -3.59
N GLY A 299 -9.26 -15.41 -3.52
CA GLY A 299 -8.33 -16.32 -2.86
C GLY A 299 -7.99 -17.56 -3.67
N ILE A 300 -8.23 -17.55 -4.99
CA ILE A 300 -7.79 -18.61 -5.89
C ILE A 300 -6.27 -18.52 -6.02
N ARG A 301 -5.57 -19.54 -5.57
CA ARG A 301 -4.11 -19.65 -5.58
C ARG A 301 -3.69 -21.11 -5.64
N SER A 302 -2.40 -21.40 -5.67
CA SER A 302 -1.90 -22.76 -5.53
C SER A 302 -2.36 -23.39 -4.20
N ILE A 303 -2.85 -24.62 -4.27
CA ILE A 303 -3.23 -25.39 -3.07
C ILE A 303 -2.02 -25.73 -2.18
N PHE A 304 -0.80 -25.62 -2.72
CA PHE A 304 0.46 -25.82 -2.00
C PHE A 304 1.05 -24.51 -1.47
N ALA A 305 0.44 -23.36 -1.80
CA ALA A 305 0.89 -22.08 -1.31
C ALA A 305 0.48 -21.84 0.13
N SER A 306 1.30 -21.11 0.88
CA SER A 306 0.91 -20.58 2.19
C SER A 306 -0.33 -19.70 2.03
N ASP A 307 -1.23 -19.75 3.02
CA ASP A 307 -2.40 -18.88 3.03
C ASP A 307 -2.01 -17.43 3.35
N PRO A 308 -2.21 -16.47 2.44
CA PRO A 308 -1.86 -15.07 2.68
C PRO A 308 -2.52 -14.51 3.93
N VAL A 309 -3.80 -14.81 4.17
CA VAL A 309 -4.55 -14.35 5.35
C VAL A 309 -3.81 -14.76 6.64
N SER A 310 -3.36 -16.00 6.71
CA SER A 310 -2.59 -16.51 7.84
C SER A 310 -1.21 -15.86 7.96
N VAL A 311 -0.54 -15.58 6.83
CA VAL A 311 0.79 -14.93 6.83
C VAL A 311 0.70 -13.51 7.37
N TYR A 312 -0.29 -12.71 6.94
CA TYR A 312 -0.51 -11.37 7.49
C TYR A 312 -0.88 -11.39 8.98
N ARG A 313 -1.71 -12.34 9.41
CA ARG A 313 -2.04 -12.50 10.83
C ARG A 313 -0.79 -12.85 11.67
N GLN A 314 0.06 -13.76 11.18
CA GLN A 314 1.34 -14.08 11.82
C GLN A 314 2.27 -12.86 11.86
N HIS A 315 2.28 -12.04 10.80
CA HIS A 315 3.06 -10.82 10.77
C HIS A 315 2.56 -9.78 11.79
N ALA A 316 1.25 -9.57 11.88
CA ALA A 316 0.66 -8.72 12.92
C ALA A 316 1.07 -9.19 14.33
N ASN A 317 1.06 -10.50 14.59
CA ASN A 317 1.54 -11.04 15.85
C ASN A 317 3.05 -10.80 16.06
N ARG A 318 3.87 -10.89 15.01
CA ARG A 318 5.28 -10.52 15.07
C ARG A 318 5.47 -9.07 15.52
N LEU A 319 4.72 -8.14 14.93
CA LEU A 319 4.74 -6.73 15.34
C LEU A 319 4.29 -6.57 16.80
N LYS A 320 3.22 -7.24 17.20
CA LYS A 320 2.74 -7.24 18.60
C LYS A 320 3.83 -7.70 19.58
N LEU A 321 4.50 -8.80 19.28
CA LEU A 321 5.58 -9.34 20.13
C LEU A 321 6.81 -8.43 20.20
N GLN A 322 7.00 -7.57 19.20
CA GLN A 322 8.03 -6.51 19.20
C GLN A 322 7.58 -5.23 19.96
N GLY A 323 6.35 -5.19 20.47
CA GLY A 323 5.80 -4.01 21.14
C GLY A 323 5.40 -2.88 20.20
N LEU A 324 5.12 -3.19 18.94
CA LEU A 324 4.77 -2.25 17.86
C LEU A 324 3.27 -2.14 17.65
#